data_1f194fe3f87185a4f7ed5b811edf49de
#
_entry.id   1f194fe3f87185a4f7ed5b811edf49de
#
_cell.length_a   1.000
_cell.length_b   1.000
_cell.length_c   1.000
_cell.angle_alpha   90.00
_cell.angle_beta   90.00
_cell.angle_gamma   90.00
#
_symmetry.space_group_name_H-M   'P 1'
#
loop_
_entity.id
_entity.type
_entity.pdbx_description
1 polymer ?
#
loop_
_entity_poly.entity_id
_entity_poly.type
_entity_poly.pdbx_seq_one_letter_code
_entity_poly.pdbx_strand_id
1 'polypeptide(L)'
;MKTYNTVIIGGGFYGLSVALFLRDELNIKDILVIEKESSLMTRASYVNQARVHNGYHYPRSLLTAHRSHVNFSRFVKDHKKAIKNNFAKYYAISRHLSKINAHQFEGFVKKIGAEIEDAPKDVSALFNSRLIEKVYTVKEYAFHSYKLRDILLSRIAEDDSIQIHTEEEVLRLSKASKSSIRITTDKDEYEASFVLNCAYSQINTLHRKSKLAVVPLKHEIAEMCLVKLPPELKNFSVTVMDGPFFSIMPFPTTPYHTLSHVRYTPHMSWTDDQKGSQEIPDPHRYFSDLNLKTNFRQMVADVSRYIPELANVEYAKSVWEVKTVLMKSEDDDSRPILFRSDFGLLGYTCIMGGKLDNIYDVFEGLEGIYGQKN
;
A
#
# COMPACT_ATOMS: atom_id res chain seq x y z
N MET A 1 -0.16 30.38 -18.18
CA MET A 1 -0.39 28.96 -17.87
C MET A 1 0.93 28.24 -18.12
N LYS A 2 1.45 27.51 -17.14
CA LYS A 2 2.69 26.75 -17.24
C LYS A 2 2.41 25.42 -17.94
N THR A 3 3.34 24.97 -18.79
CA THR A 3 3.23 23.72 -19.54
C THR A 3 4.30 22.75 -19.10
N TYR A 4 3.92 21.48 -18.94
CA TYR A 4 4.79 20.38 -18.53
C TYR A 4 4.70 19.22 -19.54
N ASN A 5 5.73 18.40 -19.62
CA ASN A 5 5.62 17.13 -20.32
C ASN A 5 4.63 16.21 -19.58
N THR A 6 4.84 16.05 -18.28
CA THR A 6 4.05 15.15 -17.44
C THR A 6 3.65 15.84 -16.12
N VAL A 7 2.37 15.75 -15.77
CA VAL A 7 1.88 16.09 -14.42
C VAL A 7 1.49 14.82 -13.69
N ILE A 8 2.01 14.64 -12.48
CA ILE A 8 1.70 13.51 -11.59
C ILE A 8 0.85 14.01 -10.42
N ILE A 9 -0.31 13.42 -10.22
CA ILE A 9 -1.24 13.78 -9.15
C ILE A 9 -1.06 12.83 -7.98
N GLY A 10 -0.63 13.35 -6.84
CA GLY A 10 -0.35 12.65 -5.61
C GLY A 10 1.14 12.43 -5.33
N GLY A 11 1.65 13.02 -4.24
CA GLY A 11 3.03 12.94 -3.75
C GLY A 11 3.28 11.76 -2.79
N GLY A 12 2.54 10.67 -2.96
CA GLY A 12 2.77 9.41 -2.28
C GLY A 12 3.95 8.63 -2.86
N PHE A 13 4.21 7.44 -2.32
CA PHE A 13 5.29 6.56 -2.80
C PHE A 13 5.23 6.31 -4.30
N TYR A 14 4.02 6.06 -4.84
CA TYR A 14 3.84 5.82 -6.28
C TYR A 14 4.18 7.04 -7.11
N GLY A 15 3.64 8.22 -6.76
CA GLY A 15 3.89 9.43 -7.55
C GLY A 15 5.36 9.82 -7.59
N LEU A 16 6.06 9.77 -6.44
CA LEU A 16 7.49 10.09 -6.37
C LEU A 16 8.35 9.06 -7.11
N SER A 17 8.03 7.76 -6.98
CA SER A 17 8.75 6.70 -7.68
C SER A 17 8.54 6.75 -9.18
N VAL A 18 7.32 7.06 -9.62
CA VAL A 18 7.00 7.26 -11.05
C VAL A 18 7.75 8.47 -11.61
N ALA A 19 7.78 9.60 -10.88
CA ALA A 19 8.54 10.78 -11.32
C ALA A 19 10.03 10.46 -11.55
N LEU A 20 10.64 9.76 -10.59
CA LEU A 20 12.03 9.32 -10.70
C LEU A 20 12.24 8.35 -11.87
N PHE A 21 11.35 7.37 -12.05
CA PHE A 21 11.44 6.42 -13.16
C PHE A 21 11.35 7.10 -14.52
N LEU A 22 10.44 8.06 -14.68
CA LEU A 22 10.32 8.82 -15.92
C LEU A 22 11.60 9.61 -16.23
N ARG A 23 12.20 10.25 -15.20
CA ARG A 23 13.45 10.99 -15.37
C ARG A 23 14.64 10.08 -15.64
N ASP A 24 14.85 9.08 -14.79
CA ASP A 24 16.10 8.31 -14.74
C ASP A 24 16.18 7.24 -15.85
N GLU A 25 15.05 6.58 -16.15
CA GLU A 25 15.02 5.47 -17.10
C GLU A 25 14.47 5.89 -18.48
N LEU A 26 13.54 6.85 -18.52
CA LEU A 26 12.90 7.27 -19.78
C LEU A 26 13.37 8.64 -20.27
N ASN A 27 14.28 9.31 -19.53
CA ASN A 27 14.84 10.64 -19.87
C ASN A 27 13.77 11.72 -20.07
N ILE A 28 12.63 11.63 -19.40
CA ILE A 28 11.57 12.62 -19.45
C ILE A 28 11.92 13.78 -18.51
N LYS A 29 11.81 15.00 -19.02
CA LYS A 29 11.99 16.25 -18.27
C LYS A 29 10.68 17.01 -18.17
N ASP A 30 10.70 18.11 -17.44
CA ASP A 30 9.52 18.95 -17.20
C ASP A 30 8.36 18.18 -16.56
N ILE A 31 8.66 17.54 -15.42
CA ILE A 31 7.72 16.77 -14.63
C ILE A 31 7.26 17.62 -13.43
N LEU A 32 5.95 17.71 -13.23
CA LEU A 32 5.35 18.34 -12.05
C LEU A 32 4.62 17.29 -11.21
N VAL A 33 4.97 17.19 -9.93
CA VAL A 33 4.21 16.41 -8.94
C VAL A 33 3.36 17.37 -8.10
N ILE A 34 2.04 17.15 -8.05
CA ILE A 34 1.11 17.97 -7.26
C ILE A 34 0.57 17.13 -6.10
N GLU A 35 0.74 17.62 -4.86
CA GLU A 35 0.28 17.01 -3.62
C GLU A 35 -0.59 17.99 -2.83
N LYS A 36 -1.77 17.53 -2.39
CA LYS A 36 -2.68 18.36 -1.60
C LYS A 36 -2.26 18.55 -0.15
N GLU A 37 -1.54 17.59 0.41
CA GLU A 37 -1.05 17.69 1.78
C GLU A 37 0.19 18.61 1.85
N SER A 38 0.47 19.15 3.04
CA SER A 38 1.67 19.98 3.26
C SER A 38 2.98 19.19 3.23
N SER A 39 2.89 17.87 3.32
CA SER A 39 4.04 16.97 3.33
C SER A 39 3.78 15.72 2.48
N LEU A 40 4.85 15.20 1.89
CA LEU A 40 4.81 14.05 1.00
C LEU A 40 4.77 12.73 1.79
N MET A 41 4.13 11.70 1.22
CA MET A 41 4.05 10.34 1.77
C MET A 41 3.40 10.26 3.16
N THR A 42 2.49 11.15 3.52
CA THR A 42 1.87 11.21 4.86
C THR A 42 0.61 10.35 5.00
N ARG A 43 -0.03 9.99 3.89
CA ARG A 43 -1.27 9.21 3.85
C ARG A 43 -0.98 7.69 3.74
N ALA A 44 -1.62 6.95 2.87
CA ALA A 44 -1.48 5.49 2.72
C ALA A 44 -0.02 5.00 2.58
N SER A 45 0.91 5.84 2.10
CA SER A 45 2.34 5.53 2.05
C SER A 45 3.01 5.48 3.43
N TYR A 46 2.43 6.14 4.43
CA TYR A 46 2.83 6.09 5.84
C TYR A 46 1.95 5.14 6.64
N VAL A 47 0.62 5.27 6.51
CA VAL A 47 -0.36 4.51 7.30
C VAL A 47 -0.60 3.16 6.63
N ASN A 48 0.26 2.20 6.93
CA ASN A 48 0.22 0.83 6.46
C ASN A 48 0.99 -0.08 7.44
N GLN A 49 1.08 -1.38 7.18
CA GLN A 49 1.81 -2.32 8.05
C GLN A 49 3.34 -2.20 7.95
N ALA A 50 3.87 -1.27 7.17
CA ALA A 50 5.30 -1.11 6.89
C ALA A 50 6.00 -2.38 6.40
N ARG A 51 5.28 -3.28 5.73
CA ARG A 51 5.75 -4.60 5.31
C ARG A 51 6.34 -4.56 3.90
N VAL A 52 7.49 -5.19 3.74
CA VAL A 52 8.06 -5.55 2.44
C VAL A 52 7.73 -7.01 2.19
N HIS A 53 6.72 -7.26 1.39
CA HIS A 53 6.22 -8.61 1.12
C HIS A 53 7.21 -9.46 0.33
N ASN A 54 7.33 -10.74 0.70
CA ASN A 54 8.14 -11.73 -0.02
C ASN A 54 7.30 -12.94 -0.50
N GLY A 55 6.03 -12.69 -0.83
CA GLY A 55 5.13 -13.68 -1.42
C GLY A 55 4.31 -14.51 -0.43
N TYR A 56 4.76 -14.72 0.80
CA TYR A 56 4.11 -15.62 1.77
C TYR A 56 2.63 -15.32 2.05
N HIS A 57 2.23 -14.07 1.91
CA HIS A 57 0.88 -13.60 2.28
C HIS A 57 -0.22 -14.00 1.28
N TYR A 58 0.12 -14.62 0.16
CA TYR A 58 -0.81 -14.88 -0.95
C TYR A 58 -0.86 -16.36 -1.35
N PRO A 59 -1.14 -17.30 -0.43
CA PRO A 59 -1.05 -18.74 -0.72
C PRO A 59 -2.09 -19.24 -1.74
N ARG A 60 -3.14 -18.44 -2.00
CA ARG A 60 -4.19 -18.75 -2.96
C ARG A 60 -4.02 -18.07 -4.33
N SER A 61 -2.99 -17.19 -4.47
CA SER A 61 -2.67 -16.52 -5.72
C SER A 61 -1.19 -16.66 -6.05
N LEU A 62 -0.85 -17.77 -6.74
CA LEU A 62 0.55 -18.07 -7.07
C LEU A 62 1.23 -16.96 -7.87
N LEU A 63 0.52 -16.34 -8.82
CA LEU A 63 1.06 -15.25 -9.63
C LEU A 63 1.39 -14.01 -8.77
N THR A 64 0.46 -13.61 -7.89
CA THR A 64 0.68 -12.48 -6.96
C THR A 64 1.84 -12.76 -6.01
N ALA A 65 1.93 -13.99 -5.50
CA ALA A 65 3.00 -14.41 -4.61
C ALA A 65 4.36 -14.40 -5.31
N HIS A 66 4.44 -14.99 -6.50
CA HIS A 66 5.68 -15.05 -7.28
C HIS A 66 6.19 -13.66 -7.66
N ARG A 67 5.33 -12.78 -8.17
CA ARG A 67 5.69 -11.37 -8.45
C ARG A 67 6.21 -10.66 -7.20
N SER A 68 5.52 -10.83 -6.06
CA SER A 68 5.96 -10.22 -4.80
C SER A 68 7.32 -10.76 -4.34
N HIS A 69 7.59 -12.06 -4.54
CA HIS A 69 8.88 -12.67 -4.24
C HIS A 69 10.01 -12.12 -5.14
N VAL A 70 9.78 -12.03 -6.44
CA VAL A 70 10.76 -11.45 -7.39
C VAL A 70 11.04 -9.97 -7.04
N ASN A 71 9.99 -9.20 -6.80
CA ASN A 71 10.08 -7.77 -6.51
C ASN A 71 10.70 -7.48 -5.12
N PHE A 72 10.62 -8.43 -4.16
CA PHE A 72 11.21 -8.29 -2.83
C PHE A 72 12.70 -7.96 -2.89
N SER A 73 13.47 -8.76 -3.62
CA SER A 73 14.92 -8.58 -3.72
C SER A 73 15.28 -7.24 -4.37
N ARG A 74 14.53 -6.84 -5.40
CA ARG A 74 14.70 -5.55 -6.07
C ARG A 74 14.40 -4.40 -5.11
N PHE A 75 13.25 -4.43 -4.43
CA PHE A 75 12.85 -3.40 -3.47
C PHE A 75 13.86 -3.24 -2.34
N VAL A 76 14.35 -4.35 -1.78
CA VAL A 76 15.36 -4.33 -0.71
C VAL A 76 16.68 -3.72 -1.19
N LYS A 77 17.09 -4.01 -2.42
CA LYS A 77 18.30 -3.43 -3.03
C LYS A 77 18.13 -1.93 -3.26
N ASP A 78 17.04 -1.52 -3.90
CA ASP A 78 16.80 -0.14 -4.32
C ASP A 78 16.61 0.79 -3.11
N HIS A 79 16.06 0.27 -2.01
CA HIS A 79 15.72 1.05 -0.81
C HIS A 79 16.44 0.58 0.46
N LYS A 80 17.65 0.02 0.32
CA LYS A 80 18.42 -0.62 1.41
C LYS A 80 18.46 0.19 2.71
N LYS A 81 18.68 1.51 2.64
CA LYS A 81 18.75 2.40 3.81
C LYS A 81 17.43 2.55 4.58
N ALA A 82 16.31 2.27 3.92
CA ALA A 82 14.98 2.31 4.53
C ALA A 82 14.53 0.94 5.06
N ILE A 83 15.23 -0.15 4.75
CA ILE A 83 14.84 -1.51 5.17
C ILE A 83 15.17 -1.74 6.64
N LYS A 84 14.22 -2.34 7.34
CA LYS A 84 14.36 -2.86 8.71
C LYS A 84 14.22 -4.38 8.66
N ASN A 85 15.32 -5.09 9.00
CA ASN A 85 15.41 -6.56 8.94
C ASN A 85 15.98 -7.20 10.21
N ASN A 86 16.17 -6.43 11.28
CA ASN A 86 16.70 -6.89 12.56
C ASN A 86 15.60 -7.32 13.54
N PHE A 87 14.66 -8.13 13.06
CA PHE A 87 13.60 -8.78 13.85
C PHE A 87 13.33 -10.17 13.28
N ALA A 88 12.76 -11.05 14.10
CA ALA A 88 12.34 -12.37 13.66
C ALA A 88 10.91 -12.32 13.09
N LYS A 89 10.71 -12.91 11.91
CA LYS A 89 9.40 -12.97 11.27
C LYS A 89 8.89 -14.40 11.22
N TYR A 90 7.66 -14.57 11.72
CA TYR A 90 6.98 -15.85 11.78
C TYR A 90 5.66 -15.83 11.02
N TYR A 91 5.35 -16.97 10.40
CA TYR A 91 4.03 -17.28 9.87
C TYR A 91 3.47 -18.48 10.62
N ALA A 92 2.27 -18.33 11.17
CA ALA A 92 1.61 -19.38 11.92
C ALA A 92 0.34 -19.83 11.19
N ILE A 93 0.14 -21.13 11.04
CA ILE A 93 -1.03 -21.73 10.41
C ILE A 93 -2.02 -22.13 11.47
N SER A 94 -3.24 -21.64 11.38
CA SER A 94 -4.30 -21.99 12.33
C SER A 94 -4.91 -23.34 11.99
N ARG A 95 -5.24 -24.14 13.05
CA ARG A 95 -5.96 -25.42 12.89
C ARG A 95 -7.40 -25.21 12.43
N HIS A 96 -7.98 -24.08 12.74
CA HIS A 96 -9.39 -23.79 12.47
C HIS A 96 -9.52 -22.47 11.71
N LEU A 97 -10.49 -22.39 10.81
CA LEU A 97 -10.80 -21.22 9.99
C LEU A 97 -9.68 -20.79 9.03
N SER A 98 -8.56 -21.49 8.97
CA SER A 98 -7.58 -21.29 7.90
C SER A 98 -8.07 -21.96 6.62
N LYS A 99 -7.87 -21.27 5.49
CA LYS A 99 -8.22 -21.79 4.15
C LYS A 99 -7.16 -22.75 3.60
N ILE A 100 -6.00 -22.84 4.25
CA ILE A 100 -4.90 -23.73 3.92
C ILE A 100 -4.36 -24.36 5.21
N ASN A 101 -3.80 -25.56 5.10
CA ASN A 101 -3.08 -26.23 6.18
C ASN A 101 -1.56 -26.01 6.06
N ALA A 102 -0.80 -26.49 7.05
CA ALA A 102 0.65 -26.33 7.11
C ALA A 102 1.36 -26.97 5.90
N HIS A 103 0.96 -28.15 5.49
CA HIS A 103 1.53 -28.86 4.34
C HIS A 103 1.30 -28.10 3.02
N GLN A 104 0.09 -27.56 2.83
CA GLN A 104 -0.24 -26.75 1.67
C GLN A 104 0.59 -25.46 1.63
N PHE A 105 0.78 -24.81 2.80
CA PHE A 105 1.60 -23.62 2.90
C PHE A 105 3.08 -23.89 2.56
N GLU A 106 3.66 -24.96 3.10
CA GLU A 106 5.03 -25.37 2.75
C GLU A 106 5.20 -25.65 1.25
N GLY A 107 4.28 -26.42 0.68
CA GLY A 107 4.29 -26.72 -0.75
C GLY A 107 4.18 -25.46 -1.62
N PHE A 108 3.34 -24.52 -1.20
CA PHE A 108 3.20 -23.23 -1.85
C PHE A 108 4.49 -22.40 -1.78
N VAL A 109 5.08 -22.24 -0.58
CA VAL A 109 6.30 -21.44 -0.39
C VAL A 109 7.47 -22.01 -1.20
N LYS A 110 7.61 -23.33 -1.26
CA LYS A 110 8.59 -24.00 -2.13
C LYS A 110 8.36 -23.71 -3.61
N LYS A 111 7.11 -23.65 -4.07
CA LYS A 111 6.78 -23.34 -5.47
C LYS A 111 7.15 -21.92 -5.88
N ILE A 112 7.07 -20.94 -4.99
CA ILE A 112 7.49 -19.56 -5.28
C ILE A 112 9.00 -19.36 -5.09
N GLY A 113 9.74 -20.34 -4.56
CA GLY A 113 11.18 -20.27 -4.34
C GLY A 113 11.59 -19.48 -3.09
N ALA A 114 10.65 -19.19 -2.17
CA ALA A 114 10.94 -18.45 -0.94
C ALA A 114 11.48 -19.39 0.17
N GLU A 115 12.28 -18.79 1.07
CA GLU A 115 12.87 -19.51 2.20
C GLU A 115 11.81 -19.78 3.29
N ILE A 116 11.77 -20.99 3.83
CA ILE A 116 10.88 -21.39 4.91
C ILE A 116 11.56 -22.45 5.79
N GLU A 117 11.51 -22.26 7.09
CA GLU A 117 12.05 -23.18 8.09
C GLU A 117 11.04 -23.36 9.22
N ASP A 118 11.11 -24.48 9.94
CA ASP A 118 10.34 -24.64 11.17
C ASP A 118 10.80 -23.62 12.21
N ALA A 119 9.87 -22.98 12.90
CA ALA A 119 10.23 -22.07 13.97
C ALA A 119 10.93 -22.81 15.13
N PRO A 120 11.86 -22.16 15.85
CA PRO A 120 12.47 -22.69 17.05
C PRO A 120 11.43 -23.20 18.06
N LYS A 121 11.76 -24.21 18.86
CA LYS A 121 10.81 -24.84 19.80
C LYS A 121 10.31 -23.86 20.86
N ASP A 122 11.16 -23.00 21.37
CA ASP A 122 10.83 -21.94 22.33
C ASP A 122 9.84 -20.92 21.73
N VAL A 123 10.03 -20.55 20.47
CA VAL A 123 9.08 -19.70 19.74
C VAL A 123 7.74 -20.40 19.51
N SER A 124 7.77 -21.66 19.08
CA SER A 124 6.55 -22.44 18.87
C SER A 124 5.75 -22.64 20.16
N ALA A 125 6.43 -22.70 21.31
CA ALA A 125 5.80 -22.80 22.64
C ALA A 125 5.04 -21.55 23.08
N LEU A 126 5.30 -20.38 22.47
CA LEU A 126 4.52 -19.15 22.70
C LEU A 126 3.10 -19.25 22.12
N PHE A 127 2.87 -20.15 21.21
CA PHE A 127 1.59 -20.29 20.52
C PHE A 127 0.71 -21.36 21.20
N ASN A 128 -0.57 -21.08 21.26
CA ASN A 128 -1.56 -22.05 21.72
C ASN A 128 -1.64 -23.23 20.72
N SER A 129 -1.09 -24.36 21.09
CA SER A 129 -1.02 -25.59 20.25
C SER A 129 -2.40 -26.18 19.90
N ARG A 130 -3.48 -25.81 20.64
CA ARG A 130 -4.84 -26.21 20.29
C ARG A 130 -5.39 -25.39 19.12
N LEU A 131 -4.86 -24.19 18.88
CA LEU A 131 -5.33 -23.26 17.84
C LEU A 131 -4.35 -23.20 16.67
N ILE A 132 -3.05 -23.35 16.89
CA ILE A 132 -2.01 -23.28 15.88
C ILE A 132 -1.54 -24.70 15.52
N GLU A 133 -1.49 -24.96 14.22
CA GLU A 133 -1.01 -26.23 13.65
C GLU A 133 0.51 -26.23 13.59
N LYS A 134 1.11 -25.19 13.02
CA LYS A 134 2.54 -25.06 12.83
C LYS A 134 2.97 -23.59 12.74
N VAL A 135 4.20 -23.32 13.16
CA VAL A 135 4.83 -22.00 13.08
C VAL A 135 6.11 -22.11 12.25
N TYR A 136 6.31 -21.18 11.35
CA TYR A 136 7.46 -21.12 10.46
C TYR A 136 8.23 -19.82 10.64
N THR A 137 9.55 -19.91 10.56
CA THR A 137 10.43 -18.78 10.34
C THR A 137 10.47 -18.47 8.84
N VAL A 138 10.33 -17.20 8.49
CA VAL A 138 10.32 -16.73 7.09
C VAL A 138 11.15 -15.46 6.94
N LYS A 139 11.50 -15.14 5.70
CA LYS A 139 12.27 -13.95 5.35
C LYS A 139 11.37 -12.85 4.79
N GLU A 140 10.90 -11.99 5.65
CA GLU A 140 10.10 -10.83 5.27
C GLU A 140 10.53 -9.63 6.13
N TYR A 141 10.55 -8.43 5.57
CA TYR A 141 11.13 -7.25 6.19
C TYR A 141 10.09 -6.16 6.43
N ALA A 142 10.49 -5.14 7.18
CA ALA A 142 9.75 -3.89 7.28
C ALA A 142 10.53 -2.75 6.62
N PHE A 143 9.85 -1.62 6.37
CA PHE A 143 10.50 -0.42 5.86
C PHE A 143 10.18 0.79 6.73
N HIS A 144 11.09 1.74 6.76
CA HIS A 144 10.95 3.00 7.45
C HIS A 144 10.47 4.08 6.46
N SER A 145 9.19 4.44 6.50
CA SER A 145 8.56 5.30 5.50
C SER A 145 9.22 6.68 5.38
N TYR A 146 9.66 7.31 6.46
CA TYR A 146 10.37 8.59 6.39
C TYR A 146 11.74 8.46 5.72
N LYS A 147 12.51 7.42 6.03
CA LYS A 147 13.77 7.18 5.32
C LYS A 147 13.55 6.89 3.84
N LEU A 148 12.48 6.15 3.53
CA LEU A 148 12.10 5.89 2.14
C LEU A 148 11.77 7.19 1.41
N ARG A 149 10.96 8.06 2.01
CA ARG A 149 10.66 9.39 1.50
C ARG A 149 11.94 10.21 1.29
N ASP A 150 12.81 10.26 2.28
CA ASP A 150 14.04 11.08 2.23
C ASP A 150 15.00 10.58 1.13
N ILE A 151 15.06 9.27 0.86
CA ILE A 151 15.80 8.70 -0.28
C ILE A 151 15.23 9.20 -1.61
N LEU A 152 13.89 9.14 -1.78
CA LEU A 152 13.24 9.58 -3.02
C LEU A 152 13.44 11.09 -3.23
N LEU A 153 13.27 11.90 -2.18
CA LEU A 153 13.45 13.35 -2.26
C LEU A 153 14.90 13.75 -2.54
N SER A 154 15.87 13.06 -1.95
CA SER A 154 17.29 13.31 -2.23
C SER A 154 17.62 13.07 -3.71
N ARG A 155 17.05 12.01 -4.32
CA ARG A 155 17.21 11.76 -5.75
C ARG A 155 16.48 12.79 -6.61
N ILE A 156 15.29 13.23 -6.22
CA ILE A 156 14.55 14.26 -6.96
C ILE A 156 15.34 15.59 -6.98
N ALA A 157 16.01 15.92 -5.88
CA ALA A 157 16.79 17.14 -5.75
C ALA A 157 18.13 17.14 -6.51
N GLU A 158 18.47 16.08 -7.25
CA GLU A 158 19.72 15.99 -8.04
C GLU A 158 19.72 16.93 -9.26
N ASP A 159 18.53 17.25 -9.78
CA ASP A 159 18.35 18.19 -10.89
C ASP A 159 16.95 18.84 -10.87
N ASP A 160 16.71 19.80 -11.76
CA ASP A 160 15.46 20.56 -11.87
C ASP A 160 14.40 19.92 -12.78
N SER A 161 14.60 18.66 -13.21
CA SER A 161 13.66 17.97 -14.12
C SER A 161 12.33 17.65 -13.48
N ILE A 162 12.28 17.57 -12.13
CA ILE A 162 11.08 17.27 -11.35
C ILE A 162 10.80 18.40 -10.39
N GLN A 163 9.65 19.05 -10.55
CA GLN A 163 9.12 20.05 -9.60
C GLN A 163 8.06 19.42 -8.71
N ILE A 164 7.98 19.85 -7.46
CA ILE A 164 6.97 19.38 -6.50
C ILE A 164 6.23 20.58 -5.94
N HIS A 165 4.91 20.57 -6.06
CA HIS A 165 4.02 21.51 -5.41
C HIS A 165 3.22 20.78 -4.32
N THR A 166 3.35 21.25 -3.09
CA THR A 166 2.55 20.79 -1.94
C THR A 166 1.46 21.79 -1.59
N GLU A 167 0.50 21.37 -0.76
CA GLU A 167 -0.66 22.17 -0.38
C GLU A 167 -1.45 22.67 -1.61
N GLU A 168 -1.49 21.85 -2.67
CA GLU A 168 -2.16 22.18 -3.91
C GLU A 168 -3.05 21.00 -4.36
N GLU A 169 -4.37 21.23 -4.40
CA GLU A 169 -5.34 20.20 -4.77
C GLU A 169 -5.72 20.30 -6.24
N VAL A 170 -5.56 19.19 -6.98
CA VAL A 170 -6.10 19.10 -8.34
C VAL A 170 -7.61 18.92 -8.28
N LEU A 171 -8.33 19.91 -8.77
CA LEU A 171 -9.79 19.97 -8.73
C LEU A 171 -10.43 19.35 -9.98
N ARG A 172 -9.82 19.54 -11.15
CA ARG A 172 -10.44 19.13 -12.41
C ARG A 172 -9.43 18.90 -13.51
N LEU A 173 -9.72 17.92 -14.36
CA LEU A 173 -9.07 17.68 -15.65
C LEU A 173 -10.03 17.98 -16.80
N SER A 174 -9.53 18.56 -17.87
CA SER A 174 -10.27 18.78 -19.09
C SER A 174 -9.35 18.77 -20.31
N LYS A 175 -9.90 18.51 -21.49
CA LYS A 175 -9.13 18.60 -22.73
C LYS A 175 -8.71 20.04 -22.97
N ALA A 176 -7.43 20.29 -23.18
CA ALA A 176 -6.91 21.61 -23.58
C ALA A 176 -6.76 21.68 -25.10
N SER A 177 -6.13 20.68 -25.72
CA SER A 177 -5.93 20.59 -27.18
C SER A 177 -6.15 19.16 -27.68
N LYS A 178 -5.71 18.83 -28.91
CA LYS A 178 -5.76 17.45 -29.41
C LYS A 178 -4.81 16.51 -28.65
N SER A 179 -3.73 17.03 -28.08
CA SER A 179 -2.63 16.26 -27.48
C SER A 179 -2.26 16.73 -26.07
N SER A 180 -3.07 17.58 -25.44
CA SER A 180 -2.80 18.08 -24.09
C SER A 180 -4.04 18.15 -23.21
N ILE A 181 -3.81 18.06 -21.90
CA ILE A 181 -4.79 18.08 -20.85
C ILE A 181 -4.57 19.33 -20.01
N ARG A 182 -5.67 20.04 -19.69
CA ARG A 182 -5.68 21.11 -18.71
C ARG A 182 -5.93 20.56 -17.33
N ILE A 183 -5.10 20.96 -16.39
CA ILE A 183 -5.16 20.61 -14.98
C ILE A 183 -5.50 21.90 -14.21
N THR A 184 -6.69 21.95 -13.61
CA THR A 184 -7.12 23.05 -12.76
C THR A 184 -6.94 22.65 -11.31
N THR A 185 -6.21 23.46 -10.55
CA THR A 185 -6.02 23.28 -9.11
C THR A 185 -6.74 24.36 -8.34
N ASP A 186 -6.67 24.33 -7.02
CA ASP A 186 -7.16 25.39 -6.13
C ASP A 186 -6.26 26.64 -6.15
N LYS A 187 -5.07 26.58 -6.74
CA LYS A 187 -4.10 27.67 -6.78
C LYS A 187 -3.78 28.17 -8.20
N ASP A 188 -3.73 27.28 -9.20
CA ASP A 188 -3.23 27.60 -10.53
C ASP A 188 -3.86 26.72 -11.63
N GLU A 189 -3.52 26.98 -12.87
CA GLU A 189 -3.84 26.12 -14.03
C GLU A 189 -2.55 25.73 -14.76
N TYR A 190 -2.50 24.43 -15.13
CA TYR A 190 -1.39 23.84 -15.88
C TYR A 190 -1.89 23.15 -17.14
N GLU A 191 -0.97 22.92 -18.07
CA GLU A 191 -1.20 22.09 -19.25
C GLU A 191 -0.11 21.02 -19.35
N ALA A 192 -0.49 19.79 -19.70
CA ALA A 192 0.47 18.70 -19.84
C ALA A 192 0.09 17.75 -20.99
N SER A 193 1.09 17.14 -21.60
CA SER A 193 0.89 16.08 -22.61
C SER A 193 0.44 14.78 -21.94
N PHE A 194 0.94 14.51 -20.73
CA PHE A 194 0.58 13.34 -19.92
C PHE A 194 0.17 13.75 -18.52
N VAL A 195 -0.87 13.09 -18.01
CA VAL A 195 -1.30 13.24 -16.61
C VAL A 195 -1.41 11.84 -15.99
N LEU A 196 -0.64 11.59 -14.95
CA LEU A 196 -0.59 10.33 -14.22
C LEU A 196 -1.26 10.49 -12.85
N ASN A 197 -2.41 9.87 -12.65
CA ASN A 197 -3.15 9.96 -11.41
C ASN A 197 -2.74 8.84 -10.44
N CYS A 198 -1.93 9.20 -9.45
CA CYS A 198 -1.46 8.36 -8.34
C CYS A 198 -2.15 8.72 -7.01
N ALA A 199 -3.35 9.33 -7.05
CA ALA A 199 -4.05 9.84 -5.87
C ALA A 199 -4.75 8.77 -5.02
N TYR A 200 -4.56 7.47 -5.31
CA TYR A 200 -5.03 6.33 -4.54
C TYR A 200 -6.55 6.37 -4.26
N SER A 201 -6.97 6.57 -3.01
CA SER A 201 -8.39 6.65 -2.62
C SER A 201 -9.14 7.83 -3.25
N GLN A 202 -8.43 8.86 -3.74
CA GLN A 202 -9.00 10.07 -4.33
C GLN A 202 -9.20 10.00 -5.87
N ILE A 203 -8.84 8.88 -6.51
CA ILE A 203 -8.95 8.73 -7.97
C ILE A 203 -10.36 9.10 -8.46
N ASN A 204 -11.39 8.52 -7.86
CA ASN A 204 -12.77 8.76 -8.29
C ASN A 204 -13.33 10.13 -7.90
N THR A 205 -12.83 10.74 -6.84
CA THR A 205 -13.16 12.13 -6.50
C THR A 205 -12.78 13.08 -7.65
N LEU A 206 -11.57 12.94 -8.18
CA LEU A 206 -11.10 13.70 -9.34
C LEU A 206 -11.88 13.34 -10.61
N HIS A 207 -12.16 12.05 -10.84
CA HIS A 207 -12.94 11.61 -12.01
C HIS A 207 -14.32 12.25 -12.06
N ARG A 208 -15.04 12.30 -10.93
CA ARG A 208 -16.37 12.92 -10.84
C ARG A 208 -16.33 14.40 -11.14
N LYS A 209 -15.40 15.13 -10.50
CA LYS A 209 -15.16 16.56 -10.74
C LYS A 209 -14.79 16.84 -12.21
N SER A 210 -14.15 15.88 -12.88
CA SER A 210 -13.72 15.97 -14.29
C SER A 210 -14.71 15.37 -15.29
N LYS A 211 -15.85 14.84 -14.84
CA LYS A 211 -16.85 14.14 -15.66
C LYS A 211 -16.29 12.91 -16.40
N LEU A 212 -15.31 12.25 -15.81
CA LEU A 212 -14.76 10.98 -16.28
C LEU A 212 -15.50 9.80 -15.65
N ALA A 213 -15.40 8.63 -16.29
CA ALA A 213 -15.96 7.40 -15.75
C ALA A 213 -15.28 7.03 -14.42
N VAL A 214 -16.04 6.51 -13.45
CA VAL A 214 -15.50 6.02 -12.19
C VAL A 214 -14.87 4.64 -12.37
N VAL A 215 -13.82 4.38 -11.61
CA VAL A 215 -13.22 3.05 -11.47
C VAL A 215 -13.97 2.29 -10.36
N PRO A 216 -14.38 1.03 -10.56
CA PRO A 216 -14.97 0.23 -9.49
C PRO A 216 -13.97 -0.02 -8.35
N LEU A 217 -14.07 0.76 -7.28
CA LEU A 217 -13.22 0.71 -6.11
C LEU A 217 -14.03 0.34 -4.87
N LYS A 218 -13.40 -0.41 -3.96
CA LYS A 218 -13.89 -0.58 -2.59
C LYS A 218 -12.96 0.17 -1.65
N HIS A 219 -13.56 0.92 -0.76
CA HIS A 219 -12.88 1.69 0.28
C HIS A 219 -13.19 1.10 1.64
N GLU A 220 -12.19 1.12 2.52
CA GLU A 220 -12.31 0.68 3.91
C GLU A 220 -11.61 1.70 4.81
N ILE A 221 -12.29 2.20 5.83
CA ILE A 221 -11.63 2.92 6.93
C ILE A 221 -10.92 1.87 7.77
N ALA A 222 -9.60 1.86 7.69
CA ALA A 222 -8.75 0.87 8.32
C ALA A 222 -8.02 1.46 9.52
N GLU A 223 -8.12 0.79 10.67
CA GLU A 223 -7.36 1.06 11.87
C GLU A 223 -6.12 0.16 11.93
N MET A 224 -4.98 0.75 12.23
CA MET A 224 -3.84 -0.01 12.73
C MET A 224 -3.49 0.49 14.13
N CYS A 225 -3.61 -0.38 15.13
CA CYS A 225 -3.20 -0.07 16.47
C CYS A 225 -1.67 -0.08 16.55
N LEU A 226 -1.08 1.00 17.04
CA LEU A 226 0.32 1.03 17.44
C LEU A 226 0.41 0.59 18.88
N VAL A 227 1.21 -0.44 19.12
CA VAL A 227 1.28 -1.14 20.39
C VAL A 227 2.72 -1.35 20.84
N LYS A 228 2.93 -1.36 22.15
CA LYS A 228 4.17 -1.79 22.77
C LYS A 228 4.04 -3.26 23.16
N LEU A 229 4.89 -4.09 22.60
CA LEU A 229 4.90 -5.52 22.93
C LEU A 229 5.57 -5.78 24.29
N PRO A 230 5.18 -6.88 24.97
CA PRO A 230 5.93 -7.37 26.13
C PRO A 230 7.41 -7.61 25.80
N PRO A 231 8.33 -7.54 26.77
CA PRO A 231 9.77 -7.66 26.55
C PRO A 231 10.16 -8.93 25.79
N GLU A 232 9.49 -10.05 26.04
CA GLU A 232 9.71 -11.36 25.42
C GLU A 232 9.41 -11.36 23.92
N LEU A 233 8.54 -10.46 23.47
CA LEU A 233 8.11 -10.33 22.07
C LEU A 233 8.69 -9.09 21.36
N LYS A 234 9.61 -8.36 21.98
CA LYS A 234 10.11 -7.07 21.47
C LYS A 234 10.66 -7.12 20.03
N ASN A 235 11.33 -8.21 19.66
CA ASN A 235 11.87 -8.42 18.32
C ASN A 235 11.05 -9.42 17.49
N PHE A 236 9.79 -9.57 17.83
CA PHE A 236 8.88 -10.56 17.28
C PHE A 236 7.96 -9.92 16.23
N SER A 237 7.73 -10.64 15.17
CA SER A 237 6.73 -10.29 14.18
C SER A 237 6.03 -11.55 13.73
N VAL A 238 4.71 -11.53 13.71
CA VAL A 238 3.92 -12.71 13.35
C VAL A 238 2.78 -12.34 12.42
N THR A 239 2.45 -13.27 11.53
CA THR A 239 1.20 -13.28 10.77
C THR A 239 0.56 -14.65 10.93
N VAL A 240 -0.64 -14.70 11.47
CA VAL A 240 -1.45 -15.93 11.46
C VAL A 240 -2.20 -15.99 10.13
N MET A 241 -2.09 -17.12 9.43
CA MET A 241 -2.58 -17.33 8.06
C MET A 241 -3.84 -18.19 8.06
N ASP A 242 -4.52 -18.16 7.13
CA ASP A 242 -5.13 -17.57 5.93
C ASP A 242 -6.62 -17.51 6.20
N GLY A 243 -7.02 -16.55 7.03
CA GLY A 243 -8.39 -16.45 7.53
C GLY A 243 -8.61 -15.17 8.35
N PRO A 244 -9.62 -15.15 9.25
CA PRO A 244 -10.00 -13.98 10.00
C PRO A 244 -9.05 -13.70 11.19
N PHE A 245 -7.75 -13.63 10.92
CA PHE A 245 -6.68 -13.57 11.91
C PHE A 245 -5.98 -12.20 11.93
N PHE A 246 -4.74 -12.16 12.39
CA PHE A 246 -4.02 -10.95 12.72
C PHE A 246 -2.57 -10.94 12.23
N SER A 247 -2.01 -9.75 12.22
CA SER A 247 -0.57 -9.53 12.02
C SER A 247 -0.03 -8.54 13.02
N ILE A 248 1.20 -8.82 13.48
CA ILE A 248 2.03 -7.89 14.25
C ILE A 248 3.29 -7.63 13.46
N MET A 249 3.61 -6.36 13.22
CA MET A 249 4.78 -5.94 12.47
C MET A 249 5.48 -4.79 13.19
N PRO A 250 6.82 -4.70 13.18
CA PRO A 250 7.48 -3.46 13.58
C PRO A 250 6.99 -2.28 12.75
N PHE A 251 6.84 -1.12 13.38
CA PHE A 251 6.54 0.14 12.69
C PHE A 251 7.73 1.08 12.81
N PRO A 252 8.70 1.01 11.89
CA PRO A 252 10.05 1.52 12.08
C PRO A 252 10.21 3.02 12.32
N THR A 253 9.18 3.82 12.04
CA THR A 253 9.15 5.26 12.35
C THR A 253 8.91 5.56 13.84
N THR A 254 8.63 4.54 14.62
CA THR A 254 8.31 4.61 16.05
C THR A 254 8.94 3.42 16.78
N PRO A 255 8.97 3.40 18.12
CA PRO A 255 9.38 2.23 18.88
C PRO A 255 8.29 1.14 18.99
N TYR A 256 7.16 1.31 18.31
CA TYR A 256 5.98 0.45 18.42
C TYR A 256 5.92 -0.59 17.31
N HIS A 257 4.96 -1.50 17.47
CA HIS A 257 4.52 -2.43 16.43
C HIS A 257 3.10 -2.08 15.99
N THR A 258 2.77 -2.39 14.75
CA THR A 258 1.36 -2.40 14.30
C THR A 258 0.71 -3.70 14.74
N LEU A 259 -0.47 -3.61 15.32
CA LEU A 259 -1.41 -4.72 15.46
C LEU A 259 -2.56 -4.46 14.49
N SER A 260 -2.74 -5.36 13.54
CA SER A 260 -3.86 -5.35 12.60
C SER A 260 -4.59 -6.70 12.65
N HIS A 261 -5.90 -6.68 12.43
CA HIS A 261 -6.75 -7.84 12.51
C HIS A 261 -7.77 -7.83 11.37
N VAL A 262 -7.93 -8.94 10.66
CA VAL A 262 -8.82 -9.01 9.48
C VAL A 262 -10.26 -8.59 9.81
N ARG A 263 -10.76 -8.94 11.01
CA ARG A 263 -12.13 -8.59 11.45
C ARG A 263 -12.27 -7.19 12.02
N TYR A 264 -11.25 -6.66 12.68
CA TYR A 264 -11.36 -5.46 13.52
C TYR A 264 -10.60 -4.26 12.97
N THR A 265 -9.68 -4.45 12.05
CA THR A 265 -9.01 -3.35 11.33
C THR A 265 -9.98 -2.57 10.44
N PRO A 266 -10.87 -3.20 9.66
CA PRO A 266 -11.91 -2.46 8.95
C PRO A 266 -13.02 -2.01 9.91
N HIS A 267 -13.33 -0.71 9.94
CA HIS A 267 -14.42 -0.14 10.71
C HIS A 267 -15.67 0.13 9.86
N MET A 268 -15.43 0.54 8.63
CA MET A 268 -16.49 0.86 7.68
C MET A 268 -16.00 0.60 6.26
N SER A 269 -16.88 0.18 5.38
CA SER A 269 -16.56 0.00 3.97
C SER A 269 -17.68 0.50 3.08
N TRP A 270 -17.32 0.97 1.89
CA TRP A 270 -18.26 1.33 0.81
C TRP A 270 -17.61 1.06 -0.54
N THR A 271 -18.42 1.08 -1.58
CA THR A 271 -17.96 0.85 -2.95
C THR A 271 -18.30 2.03 -3.83
N ASP A 272 -17.42 2.32 -4.78
CA ASP A 272 -17.70 3.19 -5.91
C ASP A 272 -18.34 2.36 -7.00
N ASP A 273 -19.60 2.66 -7.29
CA ASP A 273 -20.37 2.00 -8.35
C ASP A 273 -20.60 2.95 -9.53
N GLN A 274 -20.52 2.40 -10.74
CA GLN A 274 -20.86 3.12 -11.97
C GLN A 274 -22.36 3.41 -12.09
N LYS A 275 -23.20 2.63 -11.39
CA LYS A 275 -24.66 2.72 -11.42
C LYS A 275 -25.27 3.50 -10.25
N GLY A 276 -24.45 3.96 -9.31
CA GLY A 276 -24.90 4.56 -8.06
C GLY A 276 -25.65 5.86 -8.28
N SER A 277 -26.90 5.89 -7.85
CA SER A 277 -27.71 7.11 -7.72
C SER A 277 -27.35 7.95 -6.49
N GLN A 278 -26.48 7.46 -5.61
CA GLN A 278 -25.98 8.17 -4.44
C GLN A 278 -24.68 8.89 -4.76
N GLU A 279 -24.59 10.13 -4.30
CA GLU A 279 -23.36 10.90 -4.32
C GLU A 279 -22.31 10.18 -3.48
N ILE A 280 -21.26 9.67 -4.12
CA ILE A 280 -20.18 8.96 -3.43
C ILE A 280 -19.35 10.00 -2.70
N PRO A 281 -19.21 9.88 -1.39
CA PRO A 281 -18.48 10.86 -0.60
C PRO A 281 -17.00 10.88 -1.00
N ASP A 282 -16.37 12.03 -0.88
CA ASP A 282 -14.91 12.13 -0.88
C ASP A 282 -14.38 11.27 0.27
N PRO A 283 -13.55 10.26 0.00
CA PRO A 283 -13.07 9.32 1.01
C PRO A 283 -12.40 10.00 2.22
N HIS A 284 -11.61 11.05 1.99
CA HIS A 284 -10.91 11.74 3.06
C HIS A 284 -11.83 12.64 3.87
N ARG A 285 -12.73 13.36 3.21
CA ARG A 285 -13.75 14.17 3.90
C ARG A 285 -14.65 13.29 4.74
N TYR A 286 -15.16 12.21 4.16
CA TYR A 286 -15.98 11.25 4.89
C TYR A 286 -15.26 10.69 6.12
N PHE A 287 -13.98 10.33 5.98
CA PHE A 287 -13.15 9.87 7.08
C PHE A 287 -12.96 10.93 8.17
N SER A 288 -12.73 12.20 7.80
CA SER A 288 -12.49 13.29 8.76
C SER A 288 -13.72 13.63 9.62
N ASP A 289 -14.91 13.38 9.09
CA ASP A 289 -16.18 13.69 9.76
C ASP A 289 -16.61 12.61 10.78
N LEU A 290 -15.85 11.50 10.88
CA LEU A 290 -16.21 10.38 11.75
C LEU A 290 -15.51 10.44 13.11
N ASN A 291 -16.29 10.19 14.17
CA ASN A 291 -15.78 9.98 15.53
C ASN A 291 -15.45 8.49 15.72
N LEU A 292 -14.28 8.06 15.24
CA LEU A 292 -13.87 6.66 15.28
C LEU A 292 -13.41 6.24 16.68
N LYS A 293 -13.88 5.08 17.12
CA LYS A 293 -13.44 4.43 18.35
C LYS A 293 -12.54 3.25 18.00
N THR A 294 -11.45 3.09 18.74
CA THR A 294 -10.54 1.97 18.52
C THR A 294 -11.16 0.61 18.84
N ASN A 295 -10.86 -0.38 18.03
CA ASN A 295 -11.16 -1.80 18.26
C ASN A 295 -10.00 -2.53 18.98
N PHE A 296 -9.06 -1.80 19.58
CA PHE A 296 -7.89 -2.39 20.25
C PHE A 296 -8.25 -3.50 21.25
N ARG A 297 -9.25 -3.29 22.09
CA ARG A 297 -9.67 -4.29 23.09
C ARG A 297 -10.16 -5.58 22.46
N GLN A 298 -10.94 -5.47 21.38
CA GLN A 298 -11.42 -6.62 20.61
C GLN A 298 -10.27 -7.36 19.93
N MET A 299 -9.30 -6.61 19.35
CA MET A 299 -8.10 -7.20 18.78
C MET A 299 -7.30 -7.97 19.83
N VAL A 300 -7.02 -7.38 20.99
CA VAL A 300 -6.27 -8.03 22.07
C VAL A 300 -7.00 -9.28 22.59
N ALA A 301 -8.32 -9.21 22.79
CA ALA A 301 -9.11 -10.34 23.25
C ALA A 301 -9.04 -11.54 22.29
N ASP A 302 -8.94 -11.30 20.97
CA ASP A 302 -8.83 -12.39 20.00
C ASP A 302 -7.38 -12.87 19.83
N VAL A 303 -6.39 -11.97 19.73
CA VAL A 303 -4.99 -12.37 19.46
C VAL A 303 -4.36 -13.10 20.66
N SER A 304 -4.74 -12.78 21.88
CA SER A 304 -4.26 -13.45 23.10
C SER A 304 -4.71 -14.91 23.21
N ARG A 305 -5.71 -15.32 22.46
CA ARG A 305 -6.10 -16.74 22.35
C ARG A 305 -5.05 -17.57 21.63
N TYR A 306 -4.34 -16.96 20.66
CA TYR A 306 -3.32 -17.58 19.84
C TYR A 306 -1.92 -17.46 20.45
N ILE A 307 -1.62 -16.32 21.05
CA ILE A 307 -0.37 -16.02 21.76
C ILE A 307 -0.75 -15.37 23.09
N PRO A 308 -0.80 -16.14 24.20
CA PRO A 308 -1.28 -15.65 25.50
C PRO A 308 -0.55 -14.40 26.00
N GLU A 309 0.73 -14.26 25.74
CA GLU A 309 1.57 -13.12 26.13
C GLU A 309 1.06 -11.80 25.55
N LEU A 310 0.31 -11.83 24.45
CA LEU A 310 -0.30 -10.64 23.83
C LEU A 310 -1.46 -10.06 24.67
N ALA A 311 -1.92 -10.75 25.73
CA ALA A 311 -2.82 -10.15 26.70
C ALA A 311 -2.20 -8.94 27.43
N ASN A 312 -0.87 -8.88 27.49
CA ASN A 312 -0.10 -7.83 28.17
C ASN A 312 0.38 -6.72 27.22
N VAL A 313 -0.13 -6.68 25.98
CA VAL A 313 0.23 -5.64 25.02
C VAL A 313 -0.35 -4.28 25.44
N GLU A 314 0.47 -3.24 25.39
CA GLU A 314 0.08 -1.89 25.75
C GLU A 314 -0.34 -1.08 24.52
N TYR A 315 -1.51 -0.44 24.58
CA TYR A 315 -1.97 0.47 23.53
C TYR A 315 -1.22 1.80 23.58
N ALA A 316 -0.66 2.22 22.46
CA ALA A 316 -0.05 3.55 22.35
C ALA A 316 -0.99 4.55 21.65
N LYS A 317 -1.42 4.23 20.45
CA LYS A 317 -2.40 5.01 19.65
C LYS A 317 -2.85 4.20 18.44
N SER A 318 -3.87 4.68 17.74
CA SER A 318 -4.23 4.17 16.41
C SER A 318 -3.80 5.13 15.32
N VAL A 319 -3.41 4.57 14.17
CA VAL A 319 -3.27 5.28 12.91
C VAL A 319 -4.35 4.78 11.95
N TRP A 320 -4.93 5.72 11.20
CA TRP A 320 -6.13 5.49 10.41
C TRP A 320 -5.92 5.94 8.98
N GLU A 321 -6.45 5.17 8.05
CA GLU A 321 -6.42 5.53 6.64
C GLU A 321 -7.58 4.91 5.87
N VAL A 322 -7.92 5.51 4.75
CA VAL A 322 -8.83 4.92 3.77
C VAL A 322 -8.06 3.97 2.87
N LYS A 323 -8.12 2.68 3.19
CA LYS A 323 -7.60 1.62 2.33
C LYS A 323 -8.52 1.43 1.13
N THR A 324 -7.93 1.38 -0.06
CA THR A 324 -8.67 1.26 -1.31
C THR A 324 -8.15 0.08 -2.13
N VAL A 325 -9.07 -0.71 -2.67
CA VAL A 325 -8.76 -1.87 -3.51
C VAL A 325 -9.69 -1.92 -4.73
N LEU A 326 -9.27 -2.63 -5.77
CA LEU A 326 -10.14 -2.96 -6.90
C LEU A 326 -11.19 -3.99 -6.46
N MET A 327 -12.46 -3.80 -6.81
CA MET A 327 -13.55 -4.72 -6.45
C MET A 327 -13.30 -6.16 -6.93
N LYS A 328 -12.72 -6.35 -8.11
CA LYS A 328 -12.42 -7.67 -8.68
C LYS A 328 -11.36 -8.49 -7.91
N SER A 329 -10.64 -7.88 -6.97
CA SER A 329 -9.54 -8.54 -6.24
C SER A 329 -9.94 -9.16 -4.91
N GLU A 330 -11.24 -9.16 -4.55
CA GLU A 330 -11.69 -9.69 -3.26
C GLU A 330 -11.87 -11.21 -3.25
N ASP A 331 -12.22 -11.80 -4.40
CA ASP A 331 -12.59 -13.22 -4.46
C ASP A 331 -11.38 -14.17 -4.48
N ASP A 332 -10.24 -13.74 -5.03
CA ASP A 332 -9.08 -14.60 -5.32
C ASP A 332 -7.77 -14.19 -4.65
N ASP A 333 -7.78 -13.22 -3.71
CA ASP A 333 -6.57 -12.61 -3.11
C ASP A 333 -5.59 -12.03 -4.13
N SER A 334 -5.99 -11.87 -5.39
CA SER A 334 -5.17 -11.17 -6.36
C SER A 334 -4.97 -9.71 -5.92
N ARG A 335 -3.83 -9.15 -6.23
CA ARG A 335 -3.54 -7.74 -6.00
C ARG A 335 -3.05 -7.12 -7.29
N PRO A 336 -3.88 -7.11 -8.35
CA PRO A 336 -3.51 -6.47 -9.60
C PRO A 336 -3.32 -4.97 -9.37
N ILE A 337 -2.45 -4.38 -10.18
CA ILE A 337 -2.39 -2.92 -10.26
C ILE A 337 -3.58 -2.40 -11.06
N LEU A 338 -4.04 -1.21 -10.73
CA LEU A 338 -4.79 -0.38 -11.65
C LEU A 338 -3.78 0.35 -12.53
N PHE A 339 -3.81 0.08 -13.82
CA PHE A 339 -3.04 0.80 -14.82
C PHE A 339 -3.92 0.95 -16.06
N ARG A 340 -4.49 2.13 -16.27
CA ARG A 340 -5.38 2.41 -17.39
C ARG A 340 -4.95 3.68 -18.07
N SER A 341 -4.33 3.54 -19.23
CA SER A 341 -3.95 4.63 -20.11
C SER A 341 -5.14 5.16 -20.93
N ASP A 342 -5.05 6.41 -21.34
CA ASP A 342 -6.03 7.13 -22.14
C ASP A 342 -7.47 7.06 -21.58
N PHE A 343 -7.57 7.05 -20.26
CA PHE A 343 -8.85 6.83 -19.57
C PHE A 343 -9.76 8.07 -19.64
N GLY A 344 -10.54 8.15 -20.71
CA GLY A 344 -11.48 9.25 -20.99
C GLY A 344 -10.85 10.55 -21.51
N LEU A 345 -9.54 10.72 -21.38
CA LEU A 345 -8.74 11.79 -21.98
C LEU A 345 -7.45 11.18 -22.53
N LEU A 346 -7.07 11.54 -23.77
CA LEU A 346 -5.83 11.11 -24.37
C LEU A 346 -4.64 11.61 -23.53
N GLY A 347 -3.72 10.72 -23.14
CA GLY A 347 -2.58 11.01 -22.28
C GLY A 347 -2.88 10.96 -20.76
N TYR A 348 -4.12 10.65 -20.36
CA TYR A 348 -4.48 10.48 -18.94
C TYR A 348 -4.39 9.03 -18.51
N THR A 349 -3.61 8.74 -17.48
CA THR A 349 -3.42 7.37 -16.94
C THR A 349 -3.77 7.32 -15.45
N CYS A 350 -4.61 6.36 -15.07
CA CYS A 350 -4.90 6.04 -13.68
C CYS A 350 -3.96 4.94 -13.18
N ILE A 351 -3.31 5.19 -12.04
CA ILE A 351 -2.32 4.28 -11.44
C ILE A 351 -2.66 4.06 -9.97
N MET A 352 -2.82 2.79 -9.57
CA MET A 352 -2.96 2.40 -8.17
C MET A 352 -2.43 0.98 -7.96
N GLY A 353 -1.74 0.75 -6.86
CA GLY A 353 -1.34 -0.58 -6.41
C GLY A 353 -1.68 -0.80 -4.95
N GLY A 354 -1.94 -2.03 -4.59
CA GLY A 354 -2.25 -2.44 -3.21
C GLY A 354 -1.02 -2.69 -2.33
N LYS A 355 0.19 -2.66 -2.92
CA LYS A 355 1.47 -2.92 -2.25
C LYS A 355 2.55 -2.00 -2.82
N LEU A 356 3.59 -1.72 -2.04
CA LEU A 356 4.72 -0.90 -2.52
C LEU A 356 5.50 -1.58 -3.64
N ASP A 357 5.72 -2.89 -3.54
CA ASP A 357 6.46 -3.67 -4.53
C ASP A 357 5.74 -3.79 -5.90
N ASN A 358 4.45 -3.48 -5.98
CA ASN A 358 3.75 -3.38 -7.27
C ASN A 358 4.21 -2.18 -8.13
N ILE A 359 5.03 -1.28 -7.60
CA ILE A 359 5.58 -0.14 -8.37
C ILE A 359 6.35 -0.61 -9.61
N TYR A 360 7.02 -1.76 -9.54
CA TYR A 360 7.76 -2.32 -10.67
C TYR A 360 6.85 -2.76 -11.81
N ASP A 361 5.64 -3.25 -11.50
CA ASP A 361 4.63 -3.56 -12.51
C ASP A 361 4.12 -2.27 -13.19
N VAL A 362 4.10 -1.13 -12.47
CA VAL A 362 3.75 0.19 -13.02
C VAL A 362 4.82 0.68 -14.00
N PHE A 363 6.10 0.49 -13.67
CA PHE A 363 7.21 0.87 -14.54
C PHE A 363 7.13 0.19 -15.90
N GLU A 364 6.85 -1.13 -15.93
CA GLU A 364 6.62 -1.87 -17.19
C GLU A 364 5.48 -1.25 -18.02
N GLY A 365 4.40 -0.83 -17.37
CA GLY A 365 3.28 -0.15 -18.03
C GLY A 365 3.65 1.22 -18.61
N LEU A 366 4.49 1.99 -17.91
CA LEU A 366 4.95 3.31 -18.37
C LEU A 366 5.90 3.22 -19.56
N GLU A 367 6.79 2.22 -19.62
CA GLU A 367 7.61 1.95 -20.79
C GLU A 367 6.74 1.78 -22.04
N GLY A 368 5.61 1.09 -21.93
CA GLY A 368 4.66 0.92 -23.03
C GLY A 368 4.00 2.23 -23.52
N ILE A 369 3.78 3.20 -22.62
CA ILE A 369 3.16 4.49 -22.97
C ILE A 369 4.17 5.45 -23.61
N TYR A 370 5.33 5.59 -22.98
CA TYR A 370 6.33 6.57 -23.41
C TYR A 370 7.24 6.04 -24.52
N GLY A 371 7.48 4.72 -24.58
CA GLY A 371 8.30 4.09 -25.61
C GLY A 371 7.66 4.03 -27.01
N GLN A 372 6.33 4.16 -27.12
CA GLN A 372 5.63 4.19 -28.41
C GLN A 372 5.64 5.58 -29.09
N LYS A 373 6.12 6.62 -28.40
CA LYS A 373 6.13 8.02 -28.91
C LYS A 373 7.52 8.55 -29.24
N ASN A 374 8.55 7.72 -29.05
CA ASN A 374 9.91 7.95 -29.58
C ASN A 374 10.10 7.10 -30.86
#